data_78503a1f7c6fd3d375b47cdd866f3c63
#
_entry.id   78503a1f7c6fd3d375b47cdd866f3c63
#
_cell.length_a   1.000
_cell.length_b   1.000
_cell.length_c   1.000
_cell.angle_alpha   90.00
_cell.angle_beta   90.00
_cell.angle_gamma   90.00
#
_symmetry.space_group_name_H-M   'P 1'
#
loop_
_entity.id
_entity.type
_entity.pdbx_description
1 polymer ?
#
loop_
_entity_poly.entity_id
_entity_poly.type
_entity_poly.pdbx_seq_one_letter_code
_entity_poly.pdbx_strand_id
1 'polypeptide(L)'
;MAWMDNFISANDFDSIRLSVASKEDILNWSYGEVLKPETINYRTQKPERDGLFCERIFGPVKDINPHDSKLKGVRSREAAVDKEGNLVTKSISRRERMGHITLAAPVAHIWFMRGTPSALSVLLNLTVKNIEKVVYFASYLIVDAKDEEIAQTLADLEANTVAAREAIRLRYEEMAKDANANVTALADEQAKESEELEADYLAKKNALEKMTKGAVISEQEYRNLPEDYDELIEVEMGATAIKKLLDEIDLKMMISELREEAEASKGQKQKRIMKRLKVLEGMEAAGIKPVDLVLTVVPVIPPDLRPMIALPGGRFATSDLNDLYRRVINRNNRLRKLLELNAPAVICHNEMRMLQEAVDALIDN
;
A
#
# COMPACT_ATOMS: atom_id res chain seq x y z
N MET A 1 -46.74 -30.38 -8.03
CA MET A 1 -47.03 -28.97 -7.75
C MET A 1 -46.25 -28.58 -6.53
N ALA A 2 -45.03 -28.11 -6.68
CA ALA A 2 -44.22 -27.41 -5.65
C ALA A 2 -42.83 -27.11 -6.21
N TRP A 3 -42.75 -26.37 -7.29
CA TRP A 3 -41.51 -25.79 -7.82
C TRP A 3 -41.83 -24.37 -8.35
N MET A 4 -42.46 -23.55 -7.51
CA MET A 4 -42.41 -22.10 -7.70
C MET A 4 -41.27 -21.60 -6.82
N ASP A 5 -40.07 -21.70 -7.37
CA ASP A 5 -38.88 -21.12 -6.86
C ASP A 5 -39.12 -19.63 -6.66
N ASN A 6 -38.80 -19.17 -5.46
CA ASN A 6 -38.64 -17.77 -5.13
C ASN A 6 -37.55 -17.17 -6.05
N PHE A 7 -37.94 -16.78 -7.25
CA PHE A 7 -37.18 -15.82 -8.01
C PHE A 7 -37.26 -14.48 -7.24
N ILE A 8 -36.34 -14.29 -6.30
CA ILE A 8 -36.12 -12.99 -5.73
C ILE A 8 -35.72 -12.09 -6.92
N SER A 9 -36.66 -11.24 -7.33
CA SER A 9 -36.38 -10.25 -8.37
C SER A 9 -35.18 -9.40 -7.90
N ALA A 10 -34.27 -9.08 -8.81
CA ALA A 10 -33.14 -8.18 -8.49
C ALA A 10 -33.58 -6.81 -7.94
N ASN A 11 -34.88 -6.51 -7.97
CA ASN A 11 -35.49 -5.32 -7.44
C ASN A 11 -36.17 -5.54 -6.07
N ASP A 12 -36.18 -6.75 -5.53
CA ASP A 12 -36.80 -7.12 -4.24
C ASP A 12 -35.77 -7.12 -3.12
N PHE A 13 -35.20 -5.95 -2.82
CA PHE A 13 -34.29 -5.77 -1.68
C PHE A 13 -34.70 -4.55 -0.84
N ASP A 14 -34.61 -4.68 0.48
CA ASP A 14 -34.93 -3.63 1.43
C ASP A 14 -33.75 -2.69 1.73
N SER A 15 -32.52 -3.19 1.55
CA SER A 15 -31.31 -2.44 1.86
C SER A 15 -30.13 -2.87 1.01
N ILE A 16 -29.18 -1.94 0.84
CA ILE A 16 -27.89 -2.19 0.19
C ILE A 16 -26.79 -1.98 1.23
N ARG A 17 -25.92 -2.98 1.39
CA ARG A 17 -24.71 -2.87 2.21
C ARG A 17 -23.49 -2.68 1.33
N LEU A 18 -22.72 -1.63 1.61
CA LEU A 18 -21.42 -1.40 0.99
C LEU A 18 -20.32 -1.86 1.94
N SER A 19 -19.37 -2.61 1.42
CA SER A 19 -18.17 -3.05 2.15
C SER A 19 -16.94 -2.98 1.24
N VAL A 20 -15.75 -3.06 1.83
CA VAL A 20 -14.50 -3.20 1.06
C VAL A 20 -14.38 -4.66 0.63
N ALA A 21 -14.05 -4.87 -0.65
CA ALA A 21 -13.80 -6.20 -1.17
C ALA A 21 -12.42 -6.68 -0.72
N SER A 22 -12.36 -7.87 -0.14
CA SER A 22 -11.11 -8.55 0.16
C SER A 22 -10.44 -9.07 -1.12
N LYS A 23 -9.17 -9.45 -1.01
CA LYS A 23 -8.46 -10.15 -2.09
C LYS A 23 -9.23 -11.41 -2.53
N GLU A 24 -9.73 -12.17 -1.57
CA GLU A 24 -10.49 -13.40 -1.78
C GLU A 24 -11.80 -13.14 -2.53
N ASP A 25 -12.51 -12.05 -2.19
CA ASP A 25 -13.74 -11.66 -2.89
C ASP A 25 -13.47 -11.36 -4.37
N ILE A 26 -12.43 -10.57 -4.65
CA ILE A 26 -12.04 -10.21 -6.02
C ILE A 26 -11.69 -11.46 -6.84
N LEU A 27 -10.93 -12.39 -6.24
CA LEU A 27 -10.58 -13.65 -6.89
C LEU A 27 -11.81 -14.54 -7.10
N ASN A 28 -12.75 -14.55 -6.16
CA ASN A 28 -14.00 -15.29 -6.27
C ASN A 28 -14.93 -14.75 -7.38
N TRP A 29 -14.93 -13.43 -7.61
CA TRP A 29 -15.70 -12.82 -8.71
C TRP A 29 -15.04 -13.02 -10.06
N SER A 30 -13.71 -13.21 -10.09
CA SER A 30 -12.93 -13.28 -11.31
C SER A 30 -13.04 -14.65 -12.00
N TYR A 31 -13.04 -14.61 -13.31
CA TYR A 31 -12.97 -15.78 -14.18
C TYR A 31 -11.58 -15.97 -14.83
N GLY A 32 -10.62 -15.12 -14.47
CA GLY A 32 -9.24 -15.27 -14.90
C GLY A 32 -8.41 -13.99 -14.80
N GLU A 33 -7.09 -14.17 -14.84
CA GLU A 33 -6.12 -13.09 -14.77
C GLU A 33 -5.90 -12.46 -16.15
N VAL A 34 -5.91 -11.12 -16.18
CA VAL A 34 -5.59 -10.32 -17.37
C VAL A 34 -4.11 -9.97 -17.33
N LEU A 35 -3.34 -10.60 -18.22
CA LEU A 35 -1.88 -10.48 -18.24
C LEU A 35 -1.38 -9.46 -19.27
N LYS A 36 -2.14 -9.25 -20.34
CA LYS A 36 -1.73 -8.44 -21.47
C LYS A 36 -2.52 -7.14 -21.58
N PRO A 37 -1.85 -6.02 -21.91
CA PRO A 37 -2.50 -4.73 -22.12
C PRO A 37 -3.27 -4.63 -23.44
N GLU A 38 -3.07 -5.56 -24.35
CA GLU A 38 -3.71 -5.59 -25.66
C GLU A 38 -5.21 -5.85 -25.51
N THR A 39 -5.98 -5.17 -26.37
CA THR A 39 -7.45 -5.26 -26.42
C THR A 39 -7.90 -6.23 -27.52
N ILE A 40 -7.64 -5.85 -28.75
CA ILE A 40 -8.00 -6.61 -29.95
C ILE A 40 -6.79 -6.67 -30.88
N ASN A 41 -6.73 -7.74 -31.68
CA ASN A 41 -5.80 -7.81 -32.79
C ASN A 41 -6.39 -7.02 -33.99
N TYR A 42 -5.79 -5.91 -34.33
CA TYR A 42 -6.28 -5.00 -35.38
C TYR A 42 -6.40 -5.66 -36.77
N ARG A 43 -5.56 -6.67 -37.07
CA ARG A 43 -5.59 -7.37 -38.33
C ARG A 43 -6.74 -8.37 -38.42
N THR A 44 -7.01 -9.09 -37.34
CA THR A 44 -8.04 -10.15 -37.29
C THR A 44 -9.35 -9.68 -36.67
N GLN A 45 -9.36 -8.50 -36.05
CA GLN A 45 -10.47 -7.90 -35.29
C GLN A 45 -11.00 -8.82 -34.17
N LYS A 46 -10.17 -9.76 -33.71
CA LYS A 46 -10.52 -10.66 -32.61
C LYS A 46 -9.90 -10.18 -31.31
N PRO A 47 -10.57 -10.46 -30.17
CA PRO A 47 -9.99 -10.23 -28.86
C PRO A 47 -8.65 -10.94 -28.70
N GLU A 48 -7.65 -10.24 -28.14
CA GLU A 48 -6.36 -10.84 -27.84
C GLU A 48 -6.47 -11.78 -26.65
N ARG A 49 -5.74 -12.89 -26.70
CA ARG A 49 -5.72 -13.88 -25.62
C ARG A 49 -5.04 -13.30 -24.39
N ASP A 50 -5.63 -13.52 -23.20
CA ASP A 50 -5.19 -13.03 -21.90
C ASP A 50 -5.12 -11.49 -21.81
N GLY A 51 -5.76 -10.80 -22.78
CA GLY A 51 -5.92 -9.36 -22.83
C GLY A 51 -7.24 -8.87 -22.24
N LEU A 52 -7.44 -7.56 -22.30
CA LEU A 52 -8.60 -6.87 -21.68
C LEU A 52 -9.97 -7.28 -22.26
N PHE A 53 -10.02 -7.91 -23.42
CA PHE A 53 -11.25 -8.40 -24.07
C PHE A 53 -11.26 -9.93 -24.29
N CYS A 54 -10.37 -10.68 -23.66
CA CYS A 54 -10.16 -12.10 -23.83
C CYS A 54 -11.49 -12.89 -23.73
N GLU A 55 -11.76 -13.73 -24.76
CA GLU A 55 -12.97 -14.57 -24.79
C GLU A 55 -12.94 -15.66 -23.72
N ARG A 56 -11.76 -16.16 -23.37
CA ARG A 56 -11.61 -17.19 -22.34
C ARG A 56 -12.00 -16.69 -20.94
N ILE A 57 -11.71 -15.42 -20.63
CA ILE A 57 -12.01 -14.81 -19.33
C ILE A 57 -13.45 -14.31 -19.29
N PHE A 58 -13.83 -13.50 -20.26
CA PHE A 58 -15.08 -12.73 -20.25
C PHE A 58 -16.24 -13.38 -21.02
N GLY A 59 -15.96 -14.40 -21.82
CA GLY A 59 -16.96 -15.05 -22.68
C GLY A 59 -16.89 -14.66 -24.15
N PRO A 60 -17.67 -15.34 -24.99
CA PRO A 60 -17.63 -15.18 -26.43
C PRO A 60 -18.21 -13.85 -26.90
N VAL A 61 -17.67 -13.26 -27.98
CA VAL A 61 -18.17 -12.01 -28.58
C VAL A 61 -19.56 -12.20 -29.23
N LYS A 62 -19.84 -13.39 -29.75
CA LYS A 62 -21.13 -13.76 -30.36
C LYS A 62 -21.64 -15.06 -29.76
N ASP A 63 -22.95 -15.20 -29.69
CA ASP A 63 -23.55 -16.43 -29.22
C ASP A 63 -23.07 -17.62 -30.04
N ILE A 64 -22.73 -18.71 -29.35
CA ILE A 64 -22.20 -19.93 -29.92
C ILE A 64 -23.28 -21.00 -29.83
N ASN A 65 -23.59 -21.64 -30.98
CA ASN A 65 -24.47 -22.82 -30.97
C ASN A 65 -23.67 -24.04 -30.50
N PRO A 66 -24.14 -24.75 -29.44
CA PRO A 66 -23.41 -25.92 -28.91
C PRO A 66 -23.23 -27.04 -29.92
N HIS A 67 -24.06 -27.08 -30.95
CA HIS A 67 -24.02 -28.09 -32.02
C HIS A 67 -23.08 -27.77 -33.18
N ASP A 68 -22.42 -26.61 -33.15
CA ASP A 68 -21.47 -26.25 -34.23
C ASP A 68 -20.23 -27.15 -34.18
N SER A 69 -20.02 -27.89 -35.27
CA SER A 69 -18.89 -28.81 -35.42
C SER A 69 -17.51 -28.09 -35.34
N LYS A 70 -17.49 -26.76 -35.42
CA LYS A 70 -16.31 -25.89 -35.26
C LYS A 70 -15.81 -25.75 -33.80
N LEU A 71 -16.57 -26.25 -32.83
CA LEU A 71 -16.17 -26.27 -31.41
C LEU A 71 -15.32 -27.50 -31.05
N LYS A 72 -15.18 -28.48 -31.96
CA LYS A 72 -14.32 -29.64 -31.72
C LYS A 72 -12.84 -29.29 -31.97
N GLY A 73 -11.98 -29.44 -30.97
CA GLY A 73 -10.55 -29.30 -31.09
C GLY A 73 -9.97 -28.04 -30.45
N VAL A 74 -9.09 -27.32 -31.13
CA VAL A 74 -8.30 -26.16 -30.59
C VAL A 74 -9.19 -25.03 -30.04
N ARG A 75 -10.37 -24.81 -30.62
CA ARG A 75 -11.33 -23.80 -30.13
C ARG A 75 -11.96 -24.14 -28.80
N SER A 76 -12.12 -25.43 -28.46
CA SER A 76 -12.61 -25.86 -27.15
C SER A 76 -11.68 -25.45 -26.00
N ARG A 77 -10.37 -25.39 -26.24
CA ARG A 77 -9.37 -24.97 -25.24
C ARG A 77 -9.30 -23.45 -25.03
N GLU A 78 -9.85 -22.68 -25.97
CA GLU A 78 -9.89 -21.22 -25.93
C GLU A 78 -11.24 -20.68 -25.50
N ALA A 79 -12.25 -21.55 -25.36
CA ALA A 79 -13.60 -21.17 -24.98
C ALA A 79 -13.70 -20.88 -23.47
N ALA A 80 -14.55 -19.94 -23.12
CA ALA A 80 -14.86 -19.66 -21.73
C ALA A 80 -15.61 -20.83 -21.11
N VAL A 81 -15.24 -21.18 -19.89
CA VAL A 81 -15.96 -22.13 -19.05
C VAL A 81 -16.49 -21.43 -17.81
N ASP A 82 -17.56 -21.91 -17.23
CA ASP A 82 -18.06 -21.48 -15.93
C ASP A 82 -17.25 -22.14 -14.79
N LYS A 83 -17.61 -21.84 -13.53
CA LYS A 83 -16.94 -22.43 -12.36
C LYS A 83 -17.18 -23.94 -12.22
N GLU A 84 -18.20 -24.46 -12.90
CA GLU A 84 -18.58 -25.86 -12.95
C GLU A 84 -17.91 -26.58 -14.13
N GLY A 85 -17.19 -25.87 -14.99
CA GLY A 85 -16.50 -26.43 -16.16
C GLY A 85 -17.37 -26.51 -17.43
N ASN A 86 -18.59 -25.98 -17.41
CA ASN A 86 -19.48 -25.99 -18.57
C ASN A 86 -19.09 -24.86 -19.55
N LEU A 87 -19.29 -25.11 -20.84
CA LEU A 87 -18.98 -24.15 -21.88
C LEU A 87 -19.95 -22.96 -21.86
N VAL A 88 -19.41 -21.76 -21.83
CA VAL A 88 -20.18 -20.53 -21.93
C VAL A 88 -20.48 -20.21 -23.38
N THR A 89 -21.76 -20.22 -23.74
CA THR A 89 -22.21 -20.06 -25.11
C THR A 89 -22.82 -18.70 -25.41
N LYS A 90 -23.27 -17.97 -24.40
CA LYS A 90 -23.97 -16.69 -24.56
C LYS A 90 -23.03 -15.50 -24.40
N SER A 91 -23.13 -14.53 -25.28
CA SER A 91 -22.36 -13.27 -25.25
C SER A 91 -22.72 -12.37 -24.08
N ILE A 92 -23.88 -12.54 -23.45
CA ILE A 92 -24.31 -11.79 -22.26
C ILE A 92 -23.30 -11.93 -21.11
N SER A 93 -22.55 -13.03 -21.05
CA SER A 93 -21.46 -13.22 -20.08
C SER A 93 -20.44 -12.11 -20.08
N ARG A 94 -20.21 -11.42 -21.20
CA ARG A 94 -19.29 -10.27 -21.32
C ARG A 94 -19.75 -9.03 -20.57
N ARG A 95 -21.01 -9.01 -20.14
CA ARG A 95 -21.59 -7.96 -19.30
C ARG A 95 -21.52 -8.29 -17.81
N GLU A 96 -21.34 -9.56 -17.47
CA GLU A 96 -21.43 -10.08 -16.09
C GLU A 96 -20.09 -10.52 -15.54
N ARG A 97 -19.22 -11.11 -16.38
CA ARG A 97 -17.96 -11.70 -15.95
C ARG A 97 -16.90 -10.68 -15.70
N MET A 98 -16.29 -10.77 -14.53
CA MET A 98 -15.12 -9.99 -14.12
C MET A 98 -13.83 -10.76 -14.33
N GLY A 99 -12.75 -10.05 -14.53
CA GLY A 99 -11.37 -10.54 -14.45
C GLY A 99 -10.63 -9.90 -13.28
N HIS A 100 -9.36 -10.18 -13.18
CA HIS A 100 -8.47 -9.53 -12.20
C HIS A 100 -7.07 -9.30 -12.77
N ILE A 101 -6.34 -8.41 -12.12
CA ILE A 101 -4.90 -8.17 -12.33
C ILE A 101 -4.21 -8.38 -11.00
N THR A 102 -3.29 -9.35 -10.93
CA THR A 102 -2.43 -9.54 -9.75
C THR A 102 -1.29 -8.54 -9.80
N LEU A 103 -1.19 -7.69 -8.80
CA LEU A 103 -0.16 -6.67 -8.71
C LEU A 103 1.18 -7.28 -8.28
N ALA A 104 2.28 -6.83 -8.88
CA ALA A 104 3.64 -7.23 -8.54
C ALA A 104 4.12 -6.64 -7.20
N ALA A 105 3.52 -5.53 -6.77
CA ALA A 105 3.72 -4.92 -5.47
C ALA A 105 2.38 -4.42 -4.91
N PRO A 106 2.19 -4.41 -3.58
CA PRO A 106 1.00 -3.84 -2.96
C PRO A 106 0.82 -2.36 -3.31
N VAL A 107 -0.43 -1.91 -3.38
CA VAL A 107 -0.83 -0.53 -3.69
C VAL A 107 -1.84 -0.06 -2.66
N ALA A 108 -1.63 1.09 -2.03
CA ALA A 108 -2.59 1.67 -1.10
C ALA A 108 -3.82 2.20 -1.85
N HIS A 109 -5.02 1.90 -1.35
CA HIS A 109 -6.25 2.36 -1.97
C HIS A 109 -6.43 3.87 -1.72
N ILE A 110 -6.49 4.67 -2.78
CA ILE A 110 -6.47 6.13 -2.71
C ILE A 110 -7.65 6.71 -1.89
N TRP A 111 -8.85 6.12 -1.95
CA TRP A 111 -9.99 6.60 -1.19
C TRP A 111 -9.78 6.48 0.32
N PHE A 112 -9.10 5.43 0.79
CA PHE A 112 -8.82 5.24 2.22
C PHE A 112 -7.58 6.01 2.68
N MET A 113 -6.75 6.44 1.73
CA MET A 113 -5.60 7.30 1.99
C MET A 113 -6.01 8.79 2.04
N ARG A 114 -6.75 9.29 1.04
CA ARG A 114 -7.11 10.71 0.88
C ARG A 114 -8.52 11.06 1.33
N GLY A 115 -9.38 10.08 1.63
CA GLY A 115 -10.73 10.31 2.12
C GLY A 115 -10.78 11.14 3.41
N THR A 116 -11.91 11.74 3.69
CA THR A 116 -12.11 12.52 4.92
C THR A 116 -13.22 11.91 5.77
N PRO A 117 -12.91 11.22 6.89
CA PRO A 117 -11.58 10.98 7.44
C PRO A 117 -10.80 9.89 6.70
N SER A 118 -9.47 10.00 6.63
CA SER A 118 -8.63 8.95 6.07
C SER A 118 -8.57 7.74 6.99
N ALA A 119 -9.02 6.58 6.51
CA ALA A 119 -9.02 5.34 7.29
C ALA A 119 -7.60 4.89 7.64
N LEU A 120 -6.64 5.00 6.70
CA LEU A 120 -5.23 4.70 6.96
C LEU A 120 -4.63 5.62 8.01
N SER A 121 -4.97 6.92 7.99
CA SER A 121 -4.52 7.88 9.01
C SER A 121 -5.06 7.53 10.40
N VAL A 122 -6.30 7.07 10.48
CA VAL A 122 -6.95 6.66 11.72
C VAL A 122 -6.33 5.38 12.29
N LEU A 123 -6.08 4.38 11.44
CA LEU A 123 -5.49 3.10 11.83
C LEU A 123 -4.05 3.28 12.32
N LEU A 124 -3.21 3.91 11.51
CA LEU A 124 -1.78 4.05 11.78
C LEU A 124 -1.43 5.23 12.71
N ASN A 125 -2.41 6.05 13.10
CA ASN A 125 -2.21 7.28 13.87
C ASN A 125 -1.19 8.24 13.23
N LEU A 126 -1.11 8.26 11.90
CA LEU A 126 -0.23 9.10 11.10
C LEU A 126 -0.99 10.23 10.42
N THR A 127 -0.30 11.31 10.08
CA THR A 127 -0.90 12.35 9.24
C THR A 127 -1.01 11.87 7.80
N VAL A 128 -2.03 12.33 7.06
CA VAL A 128 -2.20 11.99 5.64
C VAL A 128 -0.95 12.34 4.83
N LYS A 129 -0.31 13.49 5.12
CA LYS A 129 0.95 13.88 4.46
C LYS A 129 2.09 12.88 4.66
N ASN A 130 2.21 12.31 5.86
CA ASN A 130 3.23 11.30 6.15
C ASN A 130 2.94 10.00 5.40
N ILE A 131 1.68 9.57 5.40
CA ILE A 131 1.25 8.39 4.62
C ILE A 131 1.54 8.59 3.13
N GLU A 132 1.20 9.75 2.56
CA GLU A 132 1.51 10.06 1.17
C GLU A 132 3.00 10.00 0.87
N LYS A 133 3.84 10.58 1.74
CA LYS A 133 5.30 10.52 1.57
C LYS A 133 5.82 9.07 1.54
N VAL A 134 5.30 8.20 2.39
CA VAL A 134 5.66 6.79 2.41
C VAL A 134 5.16 6.08 1.16
N VAL A 135 3.87 6.21 0.82
CA VAL A 135 3.23 5.53 -0.31
C VAL A 135 3.89 5.90 -1.65
N TYR A 136 4.26 7.17 -1.82
CA TYR A 136 4.92 7.65 -3.04
C TYR A 136 6.46 7.63 -2.97
N PHE A 137 7.03 6.84 -2.05
CA PHE A 137 8.47 6.59 -1.95
C PHE A 137 9.34 7.84 -1.70
N ALA A 138 8.81 8.81 -0.94
CA ALA A 138 9.55 10.02 -0.54
C ALA A 138 10.12 9.93 0.89
N SER A 139 9.69 8.98 1.70
CA SER A 139 10.13 8.77 3.08
C SER A 139 10.03 7.30 3.47
N TYR A 140 10.85 6.90 4.42
CA TYR A 140 10.82 5.58 5.03
C TYR A 140 9.79 5.53 6.17
N LEU A 141 9.23 4.35 6.40
CA LEU A 141 8.39 4.03 7.55
C LEU A 141 9.12 2.98 8.38
N ILE A 142 9.24 3.19 9.67
CA ILE A 142 9.76 2.18 10.60
C ILE A 142 8.69 1.12 10.80
N VAL A 143 8.96 -0.08 10.30
CA VAL A 143 8.03 -1.21 10.37
C VAL A 143 8.21 -1.94 11.69
N ASP A 144 9.45 -2.11 12.12
CA ASP A 144 9.79 -2.71 13.41
C ASP A 144 10.93 -1.93 14.07
N ALA A 145 10.93 -1.92 15.41
CA ALA A 145 11.93 -1.25 16.22
C ALA A 145 12.21 -2.12 17.47
N LYS A 146 13.49 -2.32 17.77
CA LYS A 146 13.93 -3.07 18.93
C LYS A 146 13.97 -2.15 20.16
N ASP A 147 12.81 -1.90 20.76
CA ASP A 147 12.65 -0.90 21.83
C ASP A 147 13.58 -1.14 23.03
N GLU A 148 13.86 -2.40 23.39
CA GLU A 148 14.77 -2.74 24.49
C GLU A 148 16.23 -2.37 24.15
N GLU A 149 16.70 -2.69 22.93
CA GLU A 149 18.05 -2.35 22.47
C GLU A 149 18.22 -0.83 22.31
N ILE A 150 17.18 -0.13 21.81
CA ILE A 150 17.16 1.34 21.71
C ILE A 150 17.25 1.99 23.09
N ALA A 151 16.50 1.48 24.08
CA ALA A 151 16.55 1.98 25.45
C ALA A 151 17.94 1.77 26.09
N GLN A 152 18.59 0.62 25.83
CA GLN A 152 19.93 0.35 26.29
C GLN A 152 20.96 1.28 25.62
N THR A 153 20.87 1.45 24.30
CA THR A 153 21.75 2.37 23.55
C THR A 153 21.62 3.82 24.03
N LEU A 154 20.40 4.25 24.40
CA LEU A 154 20.17 5.56 25.02
C LEU A 154 20.85 5.69 26.37
N ALA A 155 20.75 4.66 27.24
CA ALA A 155 21.41 4.66 28.54
C ALA A 155 22.93 4.67 28.41
N ASP A 156 23.48 3.89 27.47
CA ASP A 156 24.92 3.86 27.18
C ASP A 156 25.42 5.20 26.62
N LEU A 157 24.62 5.83 25.76
CA LEU A 157 24.92 7.18 25.23
C LEU A 157 24.97 8.23 26.34
N GLU A 158 24.01 8.19 27.28
CA GLU A 158 24.00 9.07 28.44
C GLU A 158 25.23 8.85 29.35
N ALA A 159 25.57 7.59 29.65
CA ALA A 159 26.72 7.26 30.47
C ALA A 159 28.04 7.69 29.80
N ASN A 160 28.21 7.44 28.51
CA ASN A 160 29.38 7.83 27.74
C ASN A 160 29.52 9.37 27.66
N THR A 161 28.42 10.09 27.53
CA THR A 161 28.44 11.57 27.49
C THR A 161 28.86 12.15 28.84
N VAL A 162 28.40 11.58 29.96
CA VAL A 162 28.80 11.98 31.29
C VAL A 162 30.32 11.73 31.50
N ALA A 163 30.80 10.56 31.12
CA ALA A 163 32.23 10.21 31.21
C ALA A 163 33.10 11.12 30.33
N ALA A 164 32.65 11.43 29.11
CA ALA A 164 33.35 12.36 28.21
C ALA A 164 33.43 13.79 28.78
N ARG A 165 32.36 14.29 29.40
CA ARG A 165 32.35 15.59 30.07
C ARG A 165 33.35 15.63 31.22
N GLU A 166 33.41 14.60 32.03
CA GLU A 166 34.39 14.50 33.12
C GLU A 166 35.82 14.44 32.58
N ALA A 167 36.07 13.69 31.53
CA ALA A 167 37.38 13.59 30.89
C ALA A 167 37.81 14.92 30.28
N ILE A 168 36.93 15.69 29.64
CA ILE A 168 37.20 17.04 29.15
C ILE A 168 37.56 17.93 30.32
N ARG A 169 36.78 17.94 31.39
CA ARG A 169 37.04 18.75 32.57
C ARG A 169 38.40 18.46 33.17
N LEU A 170 38.73 17.19 33.41
CA LEU A 170 40.03 16.78 33.99
C LEU A 170 41.20 17.15 33.09
N ARG A 171 41.07 16.99 31.77
CA ARG A 171 42.11 17.34 30.80
C ARG A 171 42.42 18.85 30.85
N TYR A 172 41.41 19.70 30.87
CA TYR A 172 41.62 21.17 30.95
C TYR A 172 42.08 21.63 32.34
N GLU A 173 41.70 20.96 33.43
CA GLU A 173 42.25 21.20 34.78
C GLU A 173 43.73 20.84 34.87
N GLU A 174 44.19 19.79 34.17
CA GLU A 174 45.61 19.46 34.06
C GLU A 174 46.38 20.50 33.23
N MET A 175 45.86 20.90 32.10
CA MET A 175 46.47 21.89 31.21
C MET A 175 46.55 23.28 31.90
N ALA A 176 45.61 23.60 32.75
CA ALA A 176 45.63 24.88 33.52
C ALA A 176 46.66 24.91 34.65
N LYS A 177 47.25 23.77 35.04
CA LYS A 177 48.34 23.70 36.04
C LYS A 177 49.71 24.08 35.47
N ASP A 178 49.85 24.16 34.15
CA ASP A 178 51.11 24.60 33.52
C ASP A 178 51.33 26.10 33.69
N ALA A 179 52.51 26.49 34.17
CA ALA A 179 52.84 27.86 34.57
C ALA A 179 52.75 28.91 33.45
N ASN A 180 52.64 28.49 32.18
CA ASN A 180 52.55 29.37 31.00
C ASN A 180 51.20 29.32 30.29
N ALA A 181 50.20 28.68 30.89
CA ALA A 181 48.91 28.48 30.25
C ALA A 181 48.05 29.76 30.24
N ASN A 182 47.51 30.13 29.11
CA ASN A 182 46.54 31.20 29.00
C ASN A 182 45.15 30.67 29.43
N VAL A 183 44.83 30.86 30.71
CA VAL A 183 43.63 30.31 31.36
C VAL A 183 42.34 30.76 30.67
N THR A 184 42.28 31.96 30.10
CA THR A 184 41.10 32.45 29.39
C THR A 184 40.90 31.75 28.05
N ALA A 185 41.96 31.50 27.28
CA ALA A 185 41.88 30.76 26.03
C ALA A 185 41.50 29.30 26.25
N LEU A 186 42.04 28.64 27.29
CA LEU A 186 41.70 27.27 27.67
C LEU A 186 40.24 27.14 28.12
N ALA A 187 39.71 28.14 28.86
CA ALA A 187 38.29 28.14 29.25
C ALA A 187 37.35 28.29 28.05
N ASP A 188 37.72 29.11 27.05
CA ASP A 188 36.95 29.29 25.83
C ASP A 188 36.99 28.00 24.95
N GLU A 189 38.14 27.32 24.89
CA GLU A 189 38.27 26.04 24.18
C GLU A 189 37.50 24.93 24.88
N GLN A 190 37.55 24.83 26.20
CA GLN A 190 36.76 23.88 26.99
C GLN A 190 35.24 24.11 26.78
N ALA A 191 34.80 25.37 26.78
CA ALA A 191 33.40 25.70 26.55
C ALA A 191 32.94 25.25 25.16
N LYS A 192 33.75 25.50 24.11
CA LYS A 192 33.42 25.05 22.74
C LYS A 192 33.36 23.54 22.63
N GLU A 193 34.34 22.81 23.17
CA GLU A 193 34.38 21.35 23.12
C GLU A 193 33.21 20.72 23.89
N SER A 194 32.83 21.33 25.03
CA SER A 194 31.65 20.88 25.79
C SER A 194 30.35 21.17 25.06
N GLU A 195 30.24 22.31 24.34
CA GLU A 195 29.07 22.65 23.54
C GLU A 195 28.92 21.73 22.31
N GLU A 196 30.03 21.39 21.65
CA GLU A 196 30.06 20.42 20.54
C GLU A 196 29.62 19.03 21.01
N LEU A 197 30.13 18.57 22.18
CA LEU A 197 29.73 17.31 22.78
C LEU A 197 28.23 17.28 23.12
N GLU A 198 27.70 18.35 23.69
CA GLU A 198 26.27 18.46 24.00
C GLU A 198 25.41 18.47 22.72
N ALA A 199 25.83 19.16 21.69
CA ALA A 199 25.13 19.19 20.41
C ALA A 199 25.09 17.79 19.75
N ASP A 200 26.23 17.07 19.77
CA ASP A 200 26.28 15.69 19.24
C ASP A 200 25.41 14.73 20.05
N TYR A 201 25.46 14.82 21.38
CA TYR A 201 24.59 14.04 22.27
C TYR A 201 23.12 14.30 21.99
N LEU A 202 22.69 15.56 21.90
CA LEU A 202 21.32 15.94 21.62
C LEU A 202 20.86 15.46 20.23
N ALA A 203 21.73 15.54 19.23
CA ALA A 203 21.44 15.03 17.89
C ALA A 203 21.22 13.52 17.89
N LYS A 204 22.10 12.75 18.53
CA LYS A 204 21.98 11.29 18.65
C LYS A 204 20.77 10.86 19.49
N LYS A 205 20.53 11.53 20.62
CA LYS A 205 19.35 11.29 21.46
C LYS A 205 18.06 11.53 20.71
N ASN A 206 17.93 12.67 20.04
CA ASN A 206 16.75 12.98 19.23
C ASN A 206 16.54 12.00 18.07
N ALA A 207 17.63 11.45 17.49
CA ALA A 207 17.54 10.42 16.47
C ALA A 207 16.97 9.12 17.06
N LEU A 208 17.51 8.64 18.18
CA LEU A 208 17.05 7.41 18.87
C LEU A 208 15.62 7.54 19.38
N GLU A 209 15.21 8.66 19.98
CA GLU A 209 13.85 8.89 20.44
C GLU A 209 12.80 8.88 19.33
N LYS A 210 13.21 9.21 18.10
CA LYS A 210 12.34 9.11 16.91
C LYS A 210 12.23 7.72 16.34
N MET A 211 13.08 6.77 16.74
CA MET A 211 13.11 5.40 16.26
C MET A 211 12.04 4.56 16.95
N THR A 212 10.78 4.90 16.72
CA THR A 212 9.64 4.15 17.24
C THR A 212 8.88 3.50 16.08
N LYS A 213 8.31 2.34 16.33
CA LYS A 213 7.46 1.65 15.35
C LYS A 213 6.34 2.58 14.85
N GLY A 214 6.19 2.65 13.53
CA GLY A 214 5.24 3.54 12.87
C GLY A 214 5.72 4.97 12.65
N ALA A 215 6.94 5.34 13.06
CA ALA A 215 7.50 6.65 12.76
C ALA A 215 7.94 6.76 11.29
N VAL A 216 7.84 7.97 10.74
CA VAL A 216 8.24 8.28 9.37
C VAL A 216 9.54 9.07 9.38
N ILE A 217 10.55 8.57 8.69
CA ILE A 217 11.89 9.15 8.61
C ILE A 217 12.15 9.59 7.16
N SER A 218 12.74 10.77 6.97
CA SER A 218 13.17 11.24 5.66
C SER A 218 14.40 10.47 5.17
N GLU A 219 14.63 10.45 3.85
CA GLU A 219 15.83 9.82 3.27
C GLU A 219 17.13 10.44 3.81
N GLN A 220 17.15 11.75 4.08
CA GLN A 220 18.30 12.44 4.66
C GLN A 220 18.55 12.02 6.12
N GLU A 221 17.49 11.94 6.93
CA GLU A 221 17.59 11.45 8.31
C GLU A 221 18.10 10.02 8.34
N TYR A 222 17.59 9.14 7.50
CA TYR A 222 18.03 7.74 7.41
C TYR A 222 19.51 7.62 7.02
N ARG A 223 19.97 8.36 6.01
CA ARG A 223 21.39 8.36 5.58
C ARG A 223 22.35 8.94 6.63
N ASN A 224 21.86 9.81 7.50
CA ASN A 224 22.66 10.42 8.56
C ASN A 224 22.68 9.58 9.84
N LEU A 225 21.96 8.44 9.87
CA LEU A 225 22.03 7.52 11.00
C LEU A 225 23.42 6.89 11.07
N PRO A 226 24.01 6.76 12.27
CA PRO A 226 25.19 5.94 12.48
C PRO A 226 24.95 4.48 12.04
N GLU A 227 25.95 3.82 11.48
CA GLU A 227 25.84 2.42 11.02
C GLU A 227 25.36 1.47 12.15
N ASP A 228 25.76 1.75 13.40
CA ASP A 228 25.35 0.97 14.58
C ASP A 228 23.83 1.03 14.86
N TYR A 229 23.14 2.04 14.36
CA TYR A 229 21.69 2.22 14.58
C TYR A 229 20.83 1.61 13.50
N ASP A 230 21.42 1.23 12.37
CA ASP A 230 20.70 0.62 11.25
C ASP A 230 20.16 -0.79 11.63
N GLU A 231 20.84 -1.49 12.55
CA GLU A 231 20.44 -2.79 13.07
C GLU A 231 19.29 -2.72 14.11
N LEU A 232 19.02 -1.53 14.66
CA LEU A 232 17.99 -1.32 15.69
C LEU A 232 16.58 -1.19 15.11
N ILE A 233 16.46 -0.87 13.83
CA ILE A 233 15.18 -0.59 13.16
C ILE A 233 15.07 -1.30 11.82
N GLU A 234 13.88 -1.78 11.50
CA GLU A 234 13.52 -2.22 10.15
C GLU A 234 12.72 -1.11 9.46
N VAL A 235 13.24 -0.60 8.35
CA VAL A 235 12.61 0.47 7.58
C VAL A 235 12.18 -0.02 6.21
N GLU A 236 11.00 0.41 5.77
CA GLU A 236 10.51 0.13 4.43
C GLU A 236 9.84 1.35 3.81
N MET A 237 9.61 1.29 2.50
CA MET A 237 8.91 2.33 1.73
C MET A 237 7.67 1.77 1.02
N GLY A 238 6.78 2.67 0.62
CA GLY A 238 5.62 2.34 -0.20
C GLY A 238 4.49 1.65 0.56
N ALA A 239 3.53 1.13 -0.18
CA ALA A 239 2.38 0.44 0.39
C ALA A 239 2.74 -0.89 1.05
N THR A 240 3.93 -1.46 0.77
CA THR A 240 4.44 -2.67 1.44
C THR A 240 4.65 -2.42 2.93
N ALA A 241 5.30 -1.31 3.28
CA ALA A 241 5.50 -0.89 4.67
C ALA A 241 4.17 -0.71 5.42
N ILE A 242 3.22 -0.03 4.77
CA ILE A 242 1.88 0.18 5.33
C ILE A 242 1.17 -1.16 5.54
N LYS A 243 1.25 -2.06 4.56
CA LYS A 243 0.62 -3.38 4.65
C LYS A 243 1.14 -4.18 5.83
N LYS A 244 2.46 -4.21 6.07
CA LYS A 244 3.06 -4.91 7.22
C LYS A 244 2.48 -4.41 8.55
N LEU A 245 2.42 -3.07 8.74
CA LEU A 245 1.83 -2.51 9.95
C LEU A 245 0.33 -2.82 10.09
N LEU A 246 -0.43 -2.84 8.98
CA LEU A 246 -1.86 -3.15 9.01
C LEU A 246 -2.14 -4.64 9.29
N ASP A 247 -1.24 -5.55 8.86
CA ASP A 247 -1.35 -6.99 9.12
C ASP A 247 -1.26 -7.31 10.63
N GLU A 248 -0.58 -6.47 11.42
CA GLU A 248 -0.40 -6.66 12.87
C GLU A 248 -1.52 -6.04 13.72
N ILE A 249 -2.38 -5.20 13.12
CA ILE A 249 -3.44 -4.51 13.86
C ILE A 249 -4.58 -5.46 14.22
N ASP A 250 -4.78 -5.66 15.53
CA ASP A 250 -6.03 -6.21 16.06
C ASP A 250 -7.02 -5.07 16.37
N LEU A 251 -8.08 -4.97 15.54
CA LEU A 251 -9.11 -3.94 15.70
C LEU A 251 -9.80 -3.98 17.05
N LYS A 252 -10.03 -5.20 17.62
CA LYS A 252 -10.76 -5.34 18.88
C LYS A 252 -9.94 -4.83 20.04
N MET A 253 -8.66 -5.18 20.10
CA MET A 253 -7.75 -4.65 21.12
C MET A 253 -7.63 -3.14 21.00
N MET A 254 -7.38 -2.61 19.82
CA MET A 254 -7.26 -1.17 19.57
C MET A 254 -8.53 -0.40 19.96
N ILE A 255 -9.73 -0.95 19.73
CA ILE A 255 -11.00 -0.33 20.12
C ILE A 255 -11.12 -0.30 21.64
N SER A 256 -10.75 -1.39 22.37
CA SER A 256 -10.82 -1.41 23.82
C SER A 256 -9.88 -0.39 24.48
N GLU A 257 -8.63 -0.33 24.04
CA GLU A 257 -7.63 0.64 24.49
C GLU A 257 -8.08 2.10 24.27
N LEU A 258 -8.61 2.39 23.08
CA LEU A 258 -9.10 3.73 22.77
C LEU A 258 -10.36 4.11 23.55
N ARG A 259 -11.20 3.16 23.96
CA ARG A 259 -12.34 3.43 24.86
C ARG A 259 -11.86 3.83 26.24
N GLU A 260 -10.92 3.10 26.80
CA GLU A 260 -10.31 3.43 28.11
C GLU A 260 -9.61 4.81 28.05
N GLU A 261 -8.86 5.08 26.96
CA GLU A 261 -8.23 6.39 26.75
C GLU A 261 -9.27 7.52 26.60
N ALA A 262 -10.40 7.27 25.96
CA ALA A 262 -11.48 8.24 25.81
C ALA A 262 -12.15 8.60 27.14
N GLU A 263 -12.29 7.63 28.05
CA GLU A 263 -12.84 7.84 29.40
C GLU A 263 -11.86 8.63 30.27
N ALA A 264 -10.56 8.35 30.14
CA ALA A 264 -9.51 9.07 30.87
C ALA A 264 -9.24 10.48 30.35
N SER A 265 -9.62 10.79 29.12
CA SER A 265 -9.31 12.03 28.43
C SER A 265 -10.46 13.03 28.45
N LYS A 266 -10.16 14.34 28.38
CA LYS A 266 -11.18 15.43 28.34
C LYS A 266 -10.89 16.41 27.18
N GLY A 267 -11.92 17.09 26.72
CA GLY A 267 -11.81 18.21 25.79
C GLY A 267 -11.49 17.82 24.35
N GLN A 268 -10.50 18.46 23.75
CA GLN A 268 -10.12 18.28 22.33
C GLN A 268 -9.55 16.87 22.07
N LYS A 269 -8.76 16.34 23.03
CA LYS A 269 -8.17 14.99 22.95
C LYS A 269 -9.28 13.94 22.88
N GLN A 270 -10.25 14.00 23.78
CA GLN A 270 -11.39 13.10 23.79
C GLN A 270 -12.18 13.13 22.47
N LYS A 271 -12.45 14.33 21.92
CA LYS A 271 -13.15 14.46 20.62
C LYS A 271 -12.38 13.78 19.47
N ARG A 272 -11.04 13.86 19.49
CA ARG A 272 -10.20 13.22 18.47
C ARG A 272 -10.25 11.70 18.60
N ILE A 273 -10.18 11.16 19.82
CA ILE A 273 -10.28 9.73 20.08
C ILE A 273 -11.66 9.21 19.67
N MET A 274 -12.74 9.91 20.01
CA MET A 274 -14.10 9.50 19.64
C MET A 274 -14.32 9.47 18.12
N LYS A 275 -13.70 10.39 17.36
CA LYS A 275 -13.74 10.32 15.89
C LYS A 275 -12.99 9.11 15.35
N ARG A 276 -11.86 8.78 15.97
CA ARG A 276 -11.08 7.59 15.64
C ARG A 276 -11.86 6.32 15.92
N LEU A 277 -12.43 6.20 17.12
CA LEU A 277 -13.27 5.10 17.54
C LEU A 277 -14.44 4.83 16.58
N LYS A 278 -15.14 5.88 16.16
CA LYS A 278 -16.27 5.75 15.24
C LYS A 278 -15.88 5.07 13.91
N VAL A 279 -14.68 5.34 13.39
CA VAL A 279 -14.19 4.71 12.15
C VAL A 279 -13.84 3.24 12.39
N LEU A 280 -13.13 2.95 13.50
CA LEU A 280 -12.69 1.59 13.83
C LEU A 280 -13.88 0.67 14.16
N GLU A 281 -14.86 1.14 14.95
CA GLU A 281 -16.09 0.41 15.23
C GLU A 281 -16.92 0.16 13.96
N GLY A 282 -16.94 1.13 13.04
CA GLY A 282 -17.56 0.95 11.73
C GLY A 282 -16.89 -0.13 10.88
N MET A 283 -15.57 -0.21 10.91
CA MET A 283 -14.81 -1.26 10.21
C MET A 283 -15.05 -2.63 10.85
N GLU A 284 -15.02 -2.73 12.18
CA GLU A 284 -15.32 -3.97 12.91
C GLU A 284 -16.73 -4.48 12.61
N ALA A 285 -17.74 -3.59 12.70
CA ALA A 285 -19.14 -3.92 12.41
C ALA A 285 -19.36 -4.36 10.95
N ALA A 286 -18.58 -3.81 10.01
CA ALA A 286 -18.60 -4.19 8.61
C ALA A 286 -17.81 -5.47 8.30
N GLY A 287 -16.99 -5.95 9.25
CA GLY A 287 -16.10 -7.11 9.05
C GLY A 287 -14.93 -6.82 8.11
N ILE A 288 -14.51 -5.54 7.99
CA ILE A 288 -13.41 -5.12 7.14
C ILE A 288 -12.10 -5.31 7.88
N LYS A 289 -11.15 -6.03 7.29
CA LYS A 289 -9.80 -6.18 7.83
C LYS A 289 -8.96 -4.95 7.42
N PRO A 290 -8.10 -4.42 8.33
CA PRO A 290 -7.22 -3.29 8.00
C PRO A 290 -6.37 -3.51 6.74
N VAL A 291 -5.90 -4.72 6.51
CA VAL A 291 -5.08 -5.10 5.35
C VAL A 291 -5.81 -4.95 4.02
N ASP A 292 -7.14 -5.07 3.99
CA ASP A 292 -7.95 -4.96 2.77
C ASP A 292 -7.94 -3.52 2.19
N LEU A 293 -7.46 -2.55 2.95
CA LEU A 293 -7.24 -1.18 2.47
C LEU A 293 -6.02 -1.05 1.56
N VAL A 294 -5.21 -2.11 1.45
CA VAL A 294 -4.05 -2.20 0.56
C VAL A 294 -4.31 -3.27 -0.48
N LEU A 295 -4.36 -2.85 -1.73
CA LEU A 295 -4.69 -3.72 -2.86
C LEU A 295 -3.47 -4.55 -3.28
N THR A 296 -3.64 -5.86 -3.38
CA THR A 296 -2.71 -6.79 -4.02
C THR A 296 -3.27 -7.36 -5.33
N VAL A 297 -4.58 -7.21 -5.52
CA VAL A 297 -5.31 -7.62 -6.72
C VAL A 297 -6.28 -6.51 -7.10
N VAL A 298 -6.34 -6.17 -8.39
CA VAL A 298 -7.27 -5.17 -8.92
C VAL A 298 -8.34 -5.87 -9.74
N PRO A 299 -9.64 -5.61 -9.49
CA PRO A 299 -10.72 -6.19 -10.28
C PRO A 299 -10.77 -5.53 -11.67
N VAL A 300 -11.06 -6.34 -12.69
CA VAL A 300 -11.28 -5.86 -14.07
C VAL A 300 -12.75 -6.04 -14.40
N ILE A 301 -13.43 -4.94 -14.62
CA ILE A 301 -14.87 -4.94 -14.93
C ILE A 301 -15.16 -5.58 -16.30
N PRO A 302 -16.37 -6.11 -16.51
CA PRO A 302 -16.76 -6.75 -17.76
C PRO A 302 -16.53 -5.85 -18.99
N PRO A 303 -16.14 -6.42 -20.15
CA PRO A 303 -15.84 -5.65 -21.37
C PRO A 303 -16.99 -4.79 -21.88
N ASP A 304 -18.24 -5.24 -21.75
CA ASP A 304 -19.40 -4.51 -22.23
C ASP A 304 -19.71 -3.25 -21.41
N LEU A 305 -19.16 -3.14 -20.20
CA LEU A 305 -19.22 -1.93 -19.37
C LEU A 305 -18.13 -0.90 -19.75
N ARG A 306 -17.13 -1.31 -20.56
CA ARG A 306 -16.05 -0.47 -21.10
C ARG A 306 -15.83 -0.75 -22.59
N PRO A 307 -16.86 -0.55 -23.43
CA PRO A 307 -16.88 -1.04 -24.78
C PRO A 307 -15.82 -0.39 -25.67
N MET A 308 -15.47 -1.13 -26.73
CA MET A 308 -14.68 -0.65 -27.86
C MET A 308 -15.54 -0.80 -29.13
N ILE A 309 -15.85 0.33 -29.79
CA ILE A 309 -16.76 0.39 -30.91
C ILE A 309 -15.96 0.71 -32.18
N ALA A 310 -16.15 -0.11 -33.21
CA ALA A 310 -15.56 0.17 -34.52
C ALA A 310 -16.27 1.33 -35.22
N LEU A 311 -15.47 2.30 -35.68
CA LEU A 311 -15.94 3.45 -36.47
C LEU A 311 -15.61 3.24 -37.95
N PRO A 312 -16.30 3.96 -38.86
CA PRO A 312 -15.95 3.96 -40.28
C PRO A 312 -14.48 4.39 -40.48
N GLY A 313 -13.79 3.75 -41.44
CA GLY A 313 -12.39 4.02 -41.73
C GLY A 313 -11.38 3.24 -40.85
N GLY A 314 -11.78 2.15 -40.22
CA GLY A 314 -10.89 1.28 -39.44
C GLY A 314 -10.43 1.86 -38.10
N ARG A 315 -11.08 2.92 -37.62
CA ARG A 315 -10.83 3.54 -36.30
C ARG A 315 -11.70 2.87 -35.25
N PHE A 316 -11.28 2.94 -34.00
CA PHE A 316 -12.05 2.46 -32.86
C PHE A 316 -12.25 3.58 -31.84
N ALA A 317 -13.47 3.75 -31.35
CA ALA A 317 -13.77 4.50 -30.15
C ALA A 317 -13.72 3.56 -28.95
N THR A 318 -13.06 3.95 -27.90
CA THR A 318 -12.91 3.12 -26.70
C THR A 318 -13.22 3.95 -25.46
N SER A 319 -13.71 3.28 -24.40
CA SER A 319 -13.82 3.90 -23.09
C SER A 319 -12.45 4.21 -22.52
N ASP A 320 -12.29 5.34 -21.82
CA ASP A 320 -11.05 5.74 -21.15
C ASP A 320 -10.59 4.72 -20.11
N LEU A 321 -11.50 3.96 -19.52
CA LEU A 321 -11.18 2.87 -18.61
C LEU A 321 -10.24 1.84 -19.23
N ASN A 322 -10.35 1.57 -20.52
CA ASN A 322 -9.46 0.63 -21.19
C ASN A 322 -8.01 1.14 -21.23
N ASP A 323 -7.80 2.46 -21.42
CA ASP A 323 -6.47 3.06 -21.37
C ASP A 323 -5.89 3.05 -19.95
N LEU A 324 -6.71 3.32 -18.94
CA LEU A 324 -6.31 3.25 -17.54
C LEU A 324 -5.90 1.82 -17.14
N TYR A 325 -6.68 0.80 -17.50
CA TYR A 325 -6.28 -0.59 -17.30
C TYR A 325 -4.98 -0.94 -18.03
N ARG A 326 -4.82 -0.49 -19.27
CA ARG A 326 -3.58 -0.70 -20.05
C ARG A 326 -2.37 -0.12 -19.35
N ARG A 327 -2.48 1.08 -18.78
CA ARG A 327 -1.40 1.72 -18.00
C ARG A 327 -1.04 0.86 -16.79
N VAL A 328 -2.02 0.41 -16.02
CA VAL A 328 -1.79 -0.47 -14.87
C VAL A 328 -1.06 -1.74 -15.31
N ILE A 329 -1.55 -2.45 -16.32
CA ILE A 329 -0.94 -3.71 -16.79
C ILE A 329 0.49 -3.49 -17.30
N ASN A 330 0.74 -2.43 -18.06
CA ASN A 330 2.07 -2.11 -18.57
C ASN A 330 3.07 -1.84 -17.45
N ARG A 331 2.69 -1.02 -16.43
CA ARG A 331 3.53 -0.75 -15.26
C ARG A 331 3.75 -2.01 -14.44
N ASN A 332 2.71 -2.78 -14.21
CA ASN A 332 2.77 -4.04 -13.48
C ASN A 332 3.72 -5.05 -14.14
N ASN A 333 3.60 -5.25 -15.44
CA ASN A 333 4.45 -6.18 -16.20
C ASN A 333 5.91 -5.71 -16.25
N ARG A 334 6.13 -4.40 -16.32
CA ARG A 334 7.48 -3.82 -16.27
C ARG A 334 8.11 -4.01 -14.89
N LEU A 335 7.36 -3.74 -13.83
CA LEU A 335 7.82 -3.96 -12.45
C LEU A 335 8.15 -5.43 -12.21
N ARG A 336 7.28 -6.36 -12.64
CA ARG A 336 7.52 -7.81 -12.52
C ARG A 336 8.85 -8.22 -13.15
N LYS A 337 9.13 -7.73 -14.37
CA LYS A 337 10.41 -7.99 -15.04
C LYS A 337 11.62 -7.38 -14.32
N LEU A 338 11.48 -6.19 -13.75
CA LEU A 338 12.56 -5.56 -12.98
C LEU A 338 12.88 -6.35 -11.71
N LEU A 339 11.86 -6.84 -11.02
CA LEU A 339 12.02 -7.69 -9.83
C LEU A 339 12.65 -9.04 -10.19
N GLU A 340 12.24 -9.69 -11.28
CA GLU A 340 12.82 -10.95 -11.78
C GLU A 340 14.31 -10.78 -12.17
N LEU A 341 14.69 -9.62 -12.67
CA LEU A 341 16.07 -9.28 -13.06
C LEU A 341 16.92 -8.77 -11.89
N ASN A 342 16.39 -8.72 -10.68
CA ASN A 342 17.05 -8.14 -9.50
C ASN A 342 17.62 -6.74 -9.79
N ALA A 343 16.83 -5.88 -10.43
CA ALA A 343 17.22 -4.51 -10.75
C ALA A 343 17.49 -3.69 -9.48
N PRO A 344 18.34 -2.64 -9.53
CA PRO A 344 18.61 -1.77 -8.39
C PRO A 344 17.35 -1.24 -7.73
N ALA A 345 17.34 -1.18 -6.39
CA ALA A 345 16.16 -0.79 -5.59
C ALA A 345 15.55 0.56 -6.04
N VAL A 346 16.38 1.55 -6.38
CA VAL A 346 15.92 2.87 -6.83
C VAL A 346 15.04 2.78 -8.09
N ILE A 347 15.40 1.89 -9.02
CA ILE A 347 14.61 1.68 -10.26
C ILE A 347 13.29 0.98 -9.93
N CYS A 348 13.33 -0.03 -9.06
CA CYS A 348 12.13 -0.73 -8.60
C CYS A 348 11.19 0.21 -7.84
N HIS A 349 11.69 1.02 -6.91
CA HIS A 349 10.90 1.99 -6.15
C HIS A 349 10.22 3.02 -7.08
N ASN A 350 10.93 3.51 -8.10
CA ASN A 350 10.34 4.42 -9.08
C ASN A 350 9.21 3.75 -9.88
N GLU A 351 9.37 2.49 -10.30
CA GLU A 351 8.31 1.78 -11.03
C GLU A 351 7.14 1.40 -10.11
N MET A 352 7.39 1.06 -8.82
CA MET A 352 6.35 0.86 -7.81
C MET A 352 5.53 2.13 -7.60
N ARG A 353 6.20 3.30 -7.51
CA ARG A 353 5.52 4.60 -7.42
C ARG A 353 4.63 4.86 -8.64
N MET A 354 5.14 4.58 -9.85
CA MET A 354 4.35 4.73 -11.07
C MET A 354 3.18 3.74 -11.15
N LEU A 355 3.31 2.54 -10.58
CA LEU A 355 2.23 1.58 -10.46
C LEU A 355 1.15 2.10 -9.51
N GLN A 356 1.55 2.64 -8.35
CA GLN A 356 0.63 3.30 -7.41
C GLN A 356 -0.16 4.42 -8.11
N GLU A 357 0.53 5.33 -8.81
CA GLU A 357 -0.10 6.43 -9.56
C GLU A 357 -1.07 5.93 -10.65
N ALA A 358 -0.73 4.82 -11.33
CA ALA A 358 -1.60 4.24 -12.36
C ALA A 358 -2.88 3.63 -11.77
N VAL A 359 -2.79 2.99 -10.60
CA VAL A 359 -3.95 2.44 -9.89
C VAL A 359 -4.80 3.57 -9.29
N ASP A 360 -4.16 4.61 -8.76
CA ASP A 360 -4.85 5.80 -8.24
C ASP A 360 -5.70 6.45 -9.34
N ALA A 361 -5.13 6.64 -10.53
CA ALA A 361 -5.84 7.18 -11.68
C ALA A 361 -6.98 6.26 -12.18
N LEU A 362 -6.87 4.95 -11.98
CA LEU A 362 -7.95 4.01 -12.33
C LEU A 362 -9.14 4.13 -11.37
N ILE A 363 -8.89 4.39 -10.09
CA ILE A 363 -9.93 4.44 -9.04
C ILE A 363 -10.54 5.84 -8.92
N ASP A 364 -9.71 6.86 -9.02
CA ASP A 364 -10.08 8.27 -8.77
C ASP A 364 -9.44 9.17 -9.86
N ASN A 365 -10.07 9.18 -11.02
CA ASN A 365 -9.58 9.94 -12.17
C ASN A 365 -10.22 11.34 -12.24
#